data_1f5cec739a32a9cd5565ed8ffea306e8
#
_entry.id   1f5cec739a32a9cd5565ed8ffea306e8
#
_cell.length_a   1.000
_cell.length_b   1.000
_cell.length_c   1.000
_cell.angle_alpha   90.00
_cell.angle_beta   90.00
_cell.angle_gamma   90.00
#
_symmetry.space_group_name_H-M   'P 1'
#
loop_
_entity.id
_entity.type
_entity.pdbx_description
1 polymer ?
#
loop_
_entity_poly.entity_id
_entity_poly.type
_entity_poly.pdbx_seq_one_letter_code
_entity_poly.pdbx_strand_id
1 'polypeptide(L)'
;GHPKLVICDEPTSSLDVSVQAAILNLLLDLQKEYDIAMIFISHDLSVIRFFSDYVAVMYLGKVCEIGPAEAVYSPPYHPYTEALLSAVPILDSSAKQKRIIRLGGMVPSALNPPSGCYFHTRCPRKLGDICEEQDPPRQIAGKEHYIYCHIPLKELCKMEAVVTFAKNTKGNS
;
A
#
# COMPACT_ATOMS: atom_id res chain seq x y z
N GLY A 1 -1.40 -31.21 -7.41
CA GLY A 1 -1.91 -30.34 -8.47
C GLY A 1 -0.94 -29.20 -8.71
N HIS A 2 -0.93 -28.65 -9.91
CA HIS A 2 -0.12 -27.45 -10.20
C HIS A 2 -1.10 -26.27 -10.29
N PRO A 3 -1.27 -25.48 -9.19
CA PRO A 3 -2.15 -24.32 -9.20
C PRO A 3 -1.55 -23.24 -10.13
N LYS A 4 -2.41 -22.49 -10.80
CA LYS A 4 -2.00 -21.29 -11.56
C LYS A 4 -1.99 -20.02 -10.70
N LEU A 5 -2.70 -20.04 -9.57
CA LEU A 5 -2.83 -18.95 -8.63
C LEU A 5 -2.74 -19.48 -7.20
N VAL A 6 -1.96 -18.81 -6.36
CA VAL A 6 -1.87 -19.05 -4.92
C VAL A 6 -2.25 -17.76 -4.19
N ILE A 7 -3.07 -17.88 -3.15
CA ILE A 7 -3.42 -16.76 -2.26
C ILE A 7 -2.74 -17.00 -0.92
N CYS A 8 -1.87 -16.08 -0.54
CA CYS A 8 -1.16 -16.05 0.74
C CYS A 8 -1.77 -14.97 1.62
N ASP A 9 -2.57 -15.37 2.60
CA ASP A 9 -3.22 -14.46 3.53
C ASP A 9 -2.42 -14.39 4.82
N GLU A 10 -1.74 -13.27 5.05
CA GLU A 10 -0.84 -13.00 6.18
C GLU A 10 0.14 -14.15 6.52
N PRO A 11 0.86 -14.74 5.55
CA PRO A 11 1.61 -15.99 5.76
C PRO A 11 2.81 -15.84 6.70
N THR A 12 3.19 -14.61 7.06
CA THR A 12 4.37 -14.32 7.88
C THR A 12 4.07 -13.51 9.15
N SER A 13 2.80 -13.22 9.45
CA SER A 13 2.39 -12.27 10.51
C SER A 13 2.78 -12.68 11.94
N SER A 14 3.01 -13.98 12.19
CA SER A 14 3.35 -14.52 13.52
C SER A 14 4.81 -15.01 13.61
N LEU A 15 5.64 -14.70 12.63
CA LEU A 15 7.01 -15.21 12.53
C LEU A 15 8.04 -14.13 12.91
N ASP A 16 9.19 -14.57 13.44
CA ASP A 16 10.34 -13.69 13.59
C ASP A 16 10.92 -13.29 12.22
N VAL A 17 11.68 -12.19 12.21
CA VAL A 17 12.21 -11.57 10.96
C VAL A 17 13.03 -12.56 10.13
N SER A 18 13.78 -13.45 10.78
CA SER A 18 14.67 -14.40 10.09
C SER A 18 13.87 -15.49 9.39
N VAL A 19 12.87 -16.05 10.08
CA VAL A 19 11.95 -17.05 9.51
C VAL A 19 11.07 -16.42 8.44
N GLN A 20 10.59 -15.19 8.65
CA GLN A 20 9.83 -14.44 7.66
C GLN A 20 10.63 -14.32 6.34
N ALA A 21 11.89 -13.90 6.40
CA ALA A 21 12.74 -13.78 5.22
C ALA A 21 12.92 -15.13 4.49
N ALA A 22 13.11 -16.24 5.23
CA ALA A 22 13.24 -17.56 4.65
C ALA A 22 11.95 -18.00 3.92
N ILE A 23 10.78 -17.78 4.52
CA ILE A 23 9.48 -18.10 3.90
C ILE A 23 9.23 -17.25 2.64
N LEU A 24 9.55 -15.96 2.69
CA LEU A 24 9.39 -15.08 1.51
C LEU A 24 10.28 -15.54 0.35
N ASN A 25 11.53 -15.89 0.61
CA ASN A 25 12.43 -16.42 -0.42
C ASN A 25 11.91 -17.75 -0.99
N LEU A 26 11.45 -18.66 -0.12
CA LEU A 26 10.83 -19.92 -0.57
C LEU A 26 9.63 -19.67 -1.48
N LEU A 27 8.75 -18.74 -1.15
CA LEU A 27 7.59 -18.39 -1.97
C LEU A 27 8.00 -17.82 -3.33
N LEU A 28 9.03 -16.97 -3.37
CA LEU A 28 9.58 -16.44 -4.63
C LEU A 28 10.22 -17.54 -5.50
N ASP A 29 10.91 -18.49 -4.89
CA ASP A 29 11.50 -19.63 -5.60
C ASP A 29 10.40 -20.52 -6.18
N LEU A 30 9.37 -20.84 -5.40
CA LEU A 30 8.20 -21.60 -5.87
C LEU A 30 7.46 -20.87 -6.99
N GLN A 31 7.30 -19.54 -6.89
CA GLN A 31 6.68 -18.73 -7.94
C GLN A 31 7.43 -18.88 -9.27
N LYS A 32 8.75 -18.81 -9.23
CA LYS A 32 9.60 -18.95 -10.43
C LYS A 32 9.62 -20.38 -10.96
N GLU A 33 9.77 -21.38 -10.09
CA GLU A 33 9.86 -22.79 -10.47
C GLU A 33 8.58 -23.30 -11.14
N TYR A 34 7.42 -22.88 -10.61
CA TYR A 34 6.12 -23.37 -11.08
C TYR A 34 5.36 -22.39 -11.97
N ASP A 35 5.92 -21.22 -12.26
CA ASP A 35 5.29 -20.15 -13.07
C ASP A 35 3.86 -19.82 -12.57
N ILE A 36 3.71 -19.62 -11.26
CA ILE A 36 2.43 -19.35 -10.62
C ILE A 36 2.25 -17.87 -10.32
N ALA A 37 1.01 -17.36 -10.50
CA ALA A 37 0.63 -16.06 -9.99
C ALA A 37 0.38 -16.14 -8.48
N MET A 38 0.77 -15.08 -7.72
CA MET A 38 0.50 -15.02 -6.29
C MET A 38 -0.26 -13.74 -5.93
N ILE A 39 -1.29 -13.89 -5.07
CA ILE A 39 -1.89 -12.79 -4.34
C ILE A 39 -1.37 -12.87 -2.92
N PHE A 40 -0.63 -11.84 -2.50
CA PHE A 40 -0.02 -11.77 -1.18
C PHE A 40 -0.71 -10.68 -0.35
N ILE A 41 -1.34 -11.05 0.77
CA ILE A 41 -2.02 -10.15 1.68
C ILE A 41 -1.14 -9.97 2.92
N SER A 42 -0.82 -8.73 3.26
CA SER A 42 -0.05 -8.38 4.44
C SER A 42 -0.30 -6.94 4.87
N HIS A 43 -0.11 -6.67 6.15
CA HIS A 43 -0.06 -5.31 6.68
C HIS A 43 1.37 -4.73 6.74
N ASP A 44 2.39 -5.54 6.45
CA ASP A 44 3.79 -5.09 6.40
C ASP A 44 4.15 -4.58 4.99
N LEU A 45 4.21 -3.26 4.85
CA LEU A 45 4.53 -2.61 3.59
C LEU A 45 5.96 -2.91 3.10
N SER A 46 6.90 -3.20 4.01
CA SER A 46 8.26 -3.55 3.63
C SER A 46 8.29 -4.90 2.91
N VAL A 47 7.51 -5.86 3.40
CA VAL A 47 7.32 -7.18 2.79
C VAL A 47 6.63 -7.05 1.45
N ILE A 48 5.50 -6.33 1.38
CA ILE A 48 4.76 -6.09 0.14
C ILE A 48 5.68 -5.51 -0.93
N ARG A 49 6.50 -4.51 -0.59
CA ARG A 49 7.43 -3.90 -1.54
C ARG A 49 8.46 -4.88 -2.09
N PHE A 50 8.98 -5.76 -1.24
CA PHE A 50 9.99 -6.75 -1.64
C PHE A 50 9.39 -7.82 -2.56
N PHE A 51 8.17 -8.23 -2.28
CA PHE A 51 7.52 -9.38 -2.89
C PHE A 51 6.72 -9.03 -4.15
N SER A 52 6.01 -7.89 -4.18
CA SER A 52 4.97 -7.60 -5.15
C SER A 52 5.46 -6.76 -6.33
N ASP A 53 4.98 -7.07 -7.53
CA ASP A 53 5.11 -6.22 -8.71
C ASP A 53 3.98 -5.18 -8.78
N TYR A 54 2.80 -5.53 -8.23
CA TYR A 54 1.59 -4.71 -8.25
C TYR A 54 0.94 -4.68 -6.87
N VAL A 55 0.51 -3.52 -6.41
CA VAL A 55 -0.01 -3.32 -5.06
C VAL A 55 -1.40 -2.70 -5.09
N ALA A 56 -2.32 -3.27 -4.32
CA ALA A 56 -3.61 -2.67 -4.02
C ALA A 56 -3.70 -2.32 -2.53
N VAL A 57 -3.85 -1.04 -2.22
CA VAL A 57 -4.07 -0.55 -0.85
C VAL A 57 -5.56 -0.51 -0.58
N MET A 58 -6.00 -1.20 0.46
CA MET A 58 -7.41 -1.33 0.82
C MET A 58 -7.71 -0.74 2.19
N TYR A 59 -8.89 -0.15 2.34
CA TYR A 59 -9.41 0.31 3.62
C TYR A 59 -10.87 -0.09 3.77
N LEU A 60 -11.22 -0.82 4.82
CA LEU A 60 -12.57 -1.34 5.09
C LEU A 60 -13.22 -2.00 3.86
N GLY A 61 -12.46 -2.84 3.14
CA GLY A 61 -12.96 -3.58 1.97
C GLY A 61 -13.00 -2.79 0.65
N LYS A 62 -12.74 -1.48 0.64
CA LYS A 62 -12.62 -0.68 -0.60
C LYS A 62 -11.16 -0.43 -0.98
N VAL A 63 -10.87 -0.51 -2.27
CA VAL A 63 -9.56 -0.11 -2.81
C VAL A 63 -9.44 1.42 -2.74
N CYS A 64 -8.36 1.91 -2.13
CA CYS A 64 -8.02 3.33 -2.04
C CYS A 64 -7.03 3.74 -3.13
N GLU A 65 -6.08 2.85 -3.42
CA GLU A 65 -5.03 3.05 -4.40
C GLU A 65 -4.59 1.71 -4.97
N ILE A 66 -4.28 1.66 -6.27
CA ILE A 66 -3.80 0.44 -6.92
C ILE A 66 -2.85 0.80 -8.05
N GLY A 67 -1.74 0.08 -8.17
CA GLY A 67 -0.78 0.30 -9.25
C GLY A 67 0.48 -0.54 -9.13
N PRO A 68 1.42 -0.36 -10.07
CA PRO A 68 2.76 -0.93 -9.94
C PRO A 68 3.38 -0.55 -8.60
N ALA A 69 4.09 -1.48 -7.96
CA ALA A 69 4.64 -1.26 -6.62
C ALA A 69 5.46 0.04 -6.55
N GLU A 70 6.35 0.29 -7.50
CA GLU A 70 7.17 1.52 -7.53
C GLU A 70 6.32 2.81 -7.56
N ALA A 71 5.18 2.79 -8.24
CA ALA A 71 4.27 3.92 -8.31
C ALA A 71 3.56 4.15 -6.98
N VAL A 72 3.03 3.09 -6.35
CA VAL A 72 2.33 3.17 -5.05
C VAL A 72 3.27 3.61 -3.91
N TYR A 73 4.57 3.31 -4.01
CA TYR A 73 5.58 3.73 -3.03
C TYR A 73 6.19 5.11 -3.31
N SER A 74 5.67 5.83 -4.30
CA SER A 74 6.10 7.18 -4.70
C SER A 74 4.90 8.11 -4.88
N PRO A 75 5.04 9.45 -4.64
CA PRO A 75 3.92 10.36 -4.90
C PRO A 75 3.53 10.36 -6.40
N PRO A 76 2.25 10.60 -6.72
CA PRO A 76 1.16 10.95 -5.80
C PRO A 76 0.61 9.76 -5.01
N TYR A 77 0.13 10.00 -3.79
CA TYR A 77 -0.46 8.98 -2.93
C TYR A 77 -1.94 9.24 -2.66
N HIS A 78 -2.70 8.18 -2.35
CA HIS A 78 -3.89 8.34 -1.52
C HIS A 78 -3.46 8.74 -0.08
N PRO A 79 -4.20 9.64 0.63
CA PRO A 79 -3.82 10.05 1.99
C PRO A 79 -3.65 8.89 3.00
N TYR A 80 -4.33 7.77 2.80
CA TYR A 80 -4.14 6.57 3.61
C TYR A 80 -2.80 5.89 3.30
N THR A 81 -2.45 5.73 2.02
CA THR A 81 -1.16 5.20 1.58
C THR A 81 0.00 6.06 2.11
N GLU A 82 -0.13 7.39 2.01
CA GLU A 82 0.85 8.33 2.59
C GLU A 82 1.08 8.07 4.08
N ALA A 83 -0.01 7.93 4.85
CA ALA A 83 0.07 7.66 6.28
C ALA A 83 0.72 6.32 6.60
N LEU A 84 0.34 5.25 5.89
CA LEU A 84 0.94 3.93 6.04
C LEU A 84 2.44 3.95 5.74
N LEU A 85 2.84 4.54 4.61
CA LEU A 85 4.25 4.64 4.22
C LEU A 85 5.06 5.50 5.18
N SER A 86 4.46 6.54 5.78
CA SER A 86 5.14 7.39 6.77
C SER A 86 5.51 6.63 8.05
N ALA A 87 4.82 5.53 8.35
CA ALA A 87 5.05 4.70 9.53
C ALA A 87 6.10 3.59 9.31
N VAL A 88 6.52 3.35 8.05
CA VAL A 88 7.55 2.34 7.73
C VAL A 88 8.89 2.74 8.35
N PRO A 89 9.52 1.88 9.17
CA PRO A 89 10.84 2.16 9.73
C PRO A 89 11.89 2.30 8.62
N ILE A 90 12.72 3.33 8.70
CA ILE A 90 13.84 3.53 7.78
C ILE A 90 15.10 3.09 8.51
N LEU A 91 15.79 2.09 7.97
CA LEU A 91 17.04 1.58 8.54
C LEU A 91 18.24 2.50 8.24
N ASP A 92 18.09 3.53 7.41
CA ASP A 92 19.16 4.45 7.03
C ASP A 92 19.24 5.61 8.04
N SER A 93 20.31 5.62 8.81
CA SER A 93 20.61 6.66 9.81
C SER A 93 20.90 8.05 9.18
N SER A 94 21.14 8.13 7.87
CA SER A 94 21.37 9.39 7.15
C SER A 94 20.07 10.05 6.66
N ALA A 95 18.96 9.33 6.70
CA ALA A 95 17.66 9.86 6.31
C ALA A 95 17.16 10.89 7.34
N LYS A 96 16.88 12.12 6.89
CA LYS A 96 16.24 13.15 7.72
C LYS A 96 14.99 12.57 8.37
N GLN A 97 14.84 12.79 9.69
CA GLN A 97 13.72 12.33 10.49
C GLN A 97 12.39 12.68 9.80
N LYS A 98 11.71 11.68 9.26
CA LYS A 98 10.46 11.87 8.55
C LYS A 98 9.32 12.07 9.54
N ARG A 99 8.41 12.96 9.19
CA ARG A 99 7.21 13.20 9.98
C ARG A 99 6.27 12.01 9.84
N ILE A 100 6.11 11.23 10.91
CA ILE A 100 5.10 10.16 10.98
C ILE A 100 3.71 10.81 11.00
N ILE A 101 2.87 10.45 10.06
CA ILE A 101 1.48 10.90 9.99
C ILE A 101 0.64 10.04 10.92
N ARG A 102 0.27 10.60 12.06
CA ARG A 102 -0.60 9.92 13.03
C ARG A 102 -2.05 10.07 12.62
N LEU A 103 -2.70 8.96 12.31
CA LEU A 103 -4.13 8.93 12.02
C LEU A 103 -4.92 9.03 13.33
N GLY A 104 -5.74 10.05 13.45
CA GLY A 104 -6.66 10.20 14.59
C GLY A 104 -7.87 9.27 14.51
N GLY A 105 -8.63 9.18 15.62
CA GLY A 105 -9.88 8.44 15.69
C GLY A 105 -9.71 6.91 15.70
N MET A 106 -10.80 6.21 15.98
CA MET A 106 -10.88 4.76 15.90
C MET A 106 -11.15 4.31 14.46
N VAL A 107 -10.72 3.09 14.13
CA VAL A 107 -11.11 2.46 12.84
C VAL A 107 -12.61 2.16 12.91
N PRO A 108 -13.42 2.66 11.95
CA PRO A 108 -14.84 2.35 11.92
C PRO A 108 -15.11 0.86 11.72
N SER A 109 -16.29 0.41 12.13
CA SER A 109 -16.69 -0.99 11.93
C SER A 109 -16.83 -1.32 10.44
N ALA A 110 -16.24 -2.42 10.02
CA ALA A 110 -16.41 -2.93 8.66
C ALA A 110 -17.86 -3.42 8.38
N LEU A 111 -18.64 -3.74 9.44
CA LEU A 111 -20.05 -4.14 9.32
C LEU A 111 -20.97 -2.93 9.08
N ASN A 112 -20.55 -1.74 9.47
CA ASN A 112 -21.27 -0.50 9.25
C ASN A 112 -20.28 0.60 8.84
N PRO A 113 -19.76 0.54 7.60
CA PRO A 113 -18.77 1.49 7.13
C PRO A 113 -19.36 2.89 6.97
N PRO A 114 -18.54 3.94 7.06
CA PRO A 114 -18.97 5.29 6.81
C PRO A 114 -19.51 5.46 5.38
N SER A 115 -20.38 6.44 5.15
CA SER A 115 -20.81 6.87 3.81
C SER A 115 -19.66 7.50 3.03
N GLY A 116 -19.79 7.61 1.73
CA GLY A 116 -18.81 8.26 0.86
C GLY A 116 -17.45 7.59 0.87
N CYS A 117 -16.40 8.37 1.05
CA CYS A 117 -15.05 7.86 1.21
C CYS A 117 -14.88 7.19 2.59
N TYR A 118 -14.71 5.88 2.65
CA TYR A 118 -14.59 5.13 3.91
C TYR A 118 -13.45 5.62 4.83
N PHE A 119 -12.45 6.27 4.27
CA PHE A 119 -11.32 6.82 5.02
C PHE A 119 -11.59 8.24 5.57
N HIS A 120 -12.70 8.91 5.21
CA HIS A 120 -12.95 10.33 5.54
C HIS A 120 -12.86 10.64 7.04
N THR A 121 -13.32 9.71 7.92
CA THR A 121 -13.33 9.87 9.37
C THR A 121 -11.93 10.00 9.99
N ARG A 122 -10.91 9.53 9.28
CA ARG A 122 -9.51 9.51 9.73
C ARG A 122 -8.57 10.24 8.77
N CYS A 123 -9.10 10.79 7.68
CA CYS A 123 -8.31 11.45 6.65
C CYS A 123 -7.79 12.82 7.13
N PRO A 124 -6.45 13.02 7.23
CA PRO A 124 -5.89 14.30 7.62
C PRO A 124 -6.03 15.39 6.54
N ARG A 125 -6.48 15.00 5.34
CA ARG A 125 -6.65 15.88 4.16
C ARG A 125 -8.11 15.91 3.66
N LYS A 126 -9.08 15.62 4.52
CA LYS A 126 -10.51 15.63 4.19
C LYS A 126 -10.93 16.97 3.61
N LEU A 127 -11.69 16.96 2.50
CA LEU A 127 -12.19 18.16 1.81
C LEU A 127 -13.59 18.64 2.30
N GLY A 128 -14.08 18.15 3.44
CA GLY A 128 -15.42 18.46 3.94
C GLY A 128 -16.49 17.47 3.48
N ASP A 129 -17.70 17.95 3.25
CA ASP A 129 -18.93 17.15 3.06
C ASP A 129 -18.86 16.20 1.86
N ILE A 130 -18.18 16.59 0.78
CA ILE A 130 -18.02 15.74 -0.40
C ILE A 130 -17.40 14.37 -0.07
N CYS A 131 -16.45 14.33 0.89
CA CYS A 131 -15.84 13.09 1.33
C CYS A 131 -16.77 12.21 2.17
N GLU A 132 -17.83 12.81 2.77
CA GLU A 132 -18.83 12.10 3.58
C GLU A 132 -20.00 11.61 2.75
N GLU A 133 -20.37 12.35 1.72
CA GLU A 133 -21.62 12.13 0.99
C GLU A 133 -21.44 11.32 -0.29
N GLN A 134 -20.24 11.39 -0.92
CA GLN A 134 -20.01 10.81 -2.23
C GLN A 134 -18.86 9.80 -2.23
N ASP A 135 -19.02 8.75 -3.02
CA ASP A 135 -17.91 7.82 -3.29
C ASP A 135 -16.78 8.56 -4.03
N PRO A 136 -15.51 8.34 -3.64
CA PRO A 136 -14.39 9.02 -4.27
C PRO A 136 -14.21 8.59 -5.74
N PRO A 137 -13.99 9.55 -6.66
CA PRO A 137 -13.76 9.23 -8.06
C PRO A 137 -12.42 8.53 -8.25
N ARG A 138 -12.36 7.65 -9.24
CA ARG A 138 -11.10 7.08 -9.71
C ARG A 138 -10.32 8.11 -10.52
N GLN A 139 -9.10 8.40 -10.12
CA GLN A 139 -8.16 9.26 -10.82
C GLN A 139 -7.00 8.44 -11.40
N ILE A 140 -6.56 8.76 -12.60
CA ILE A 140 -5.43 8.10 -13.28
C ILE A 140 -4.16 8.86 -12.91
N ALA A 141 -3.36 8.30 -12.00
CA ALA A 141 -2.14 8.91 -11.50
C ALA A 141 -0.91 8.59 -12.36
N GLY A 142 -1.01 7.55 -13.19
CA GLY A 142 0.05 7.11 -14.10
C GLY A 142 -0.37 5.89 -14.90
N LYS A 143 0.58 5.28 -15.60
CA LYS A 143 0.33 4.03 -16.31
C LYS A 143 -0.06 2.95 -15.28
N GLU A 144 -1.29 2.43 -15.40
CA GLU A 144 -1.85 1.42 -14.50
C GLU A 144 -1.88 1.82 -13.02
N HIS A 145 -1.72 3.12 -12.69
CA HIS A 145 -1.77 3.65 -11.34
C HIS A 145 -3.05 4.46 -11.14
N TYR A 146 -3.89 4.04 -10.20
CA TYR A 146 -5.20 4.61 -9.92
C TYR A 146 -5.33 4.96 -8.44
N ILE A 147 -5.86 6.16 -8.17
CA ILE A 147 -6.13 6.67 -6.83
C ILE A 147 -7.62 7.00 -6.72
N TYR A 148 -8.29 6.49 -5.68
CA TYR A 148 -9.71 6.75 -5.41
C TYR A 148 -9.82 7.84 -4.34
N CYS A 149 -9.85 9.11 -4.75
CA CYS A 149 -9.82 10.26 -3.83
C CYS A 149 -10.55 11.46 -4.43
N HIS A 150 -11.16 12.30 -3.57
CA HIS A 150 -11.76 13.57 -3.98
C HIS A 150 -10.74 14.68 -4.17
N ILE A 151 -9.56 14.59 -3.52
CA ILE A 151 -8.49 15.56 -3.72
C ILE A 151 -8.03 15.49 -5.18
N PRO A 152 -8.03 16.61 -5.93
CA PRO A 152 -7.61 16.59 -7.32
C PRO A 152 -6.19 16.05 -7.47
N LEU A 153 -5.93 15.26 -8.52
CA LEU A 153 -4.61 14.67 -8.77
C LEU A 153 -3.49 15.71 -8.77
N LYS A 154 -3.75 16.90 -9.34
CA LYS A 154 -2.80 18.02 -9.33
C LYS A 154 -2.34 18.40 -7.91
N GLU A 155 -3.22 18.29 -6.92
CA GLU A 155 -2.86 18.56 -5.52
C GLU A 155 -2.15 17.36 -4.88
N LEU A 156 -2.55 16.13 -5.22
CA LEU A 156 -1.85 14.92 -4.77
C LEU A 156 -0.40 14.87 -5.30
N CYS A 157 -0.16 15.36 -6.52
CA CYS A 157 1.19 15.44 -7.10
C CYS A 157 2.12 16.42 -6.36
N LYS A 158 1.59 17.30 -5.51
CA LYS A 158 2.41 18.19 -4.67
C LYS A 158 2.88 17.55 -3.37
N MET A 159 2.46 16.31 -3.09
CA MET A 159 2.89 15.57 -1.92
C MET A 159 4.38 15.25 -2.00
N GLU A 160 5.06 15.37 -0.87
CA GLU A 160 6.46 14.96 -0.77
C GLU A 160 6.56 13.45 -0.51
N ALA A 161 7.63 12.84 -1.00
CA ALA A 161 7.91 11.43 -0.72
C ALA A 161 8.10 11.21 0.78
N VAL A 162 7.23 10.41 1.40
CA VAL A 162 7.32 10.06 2.84
C VAL A 162 8.31 8.94 3.12
N VAL A 163 8.72 8.20 2.09
CA VAL A 163 9.74 7.14 2.18
C VAL A 163 10.69 7.31 0.99
N THR A 164 11.98 7.18 1.22
CA THR A 164 12.97 7.05 0.16
C THR A 164 13.60 5.68 0.28
N PHE A 165 13.31 4.82 -0.68
CA PHE A 165 13.93 3.50 -0.73
C PHE A 165 15.13 3.54 -1.70
N ALA A 166 16.20 2.82 -1.36
CA ALA A 166 17.24 2.53 -2.35
C ALA A 166 16.59 1.89 -3.59
N LYS A 167 17.04 2.30 -4.79
CA LYS A 167 16.54 1.71 -6.04
C LYS A 167 16.78 0.20 -5.99
N ASN A 168 15.71 -0.59 -6.08
CA ASN A 168 15.83 -2.02 -6.30
C ASN A 168 16.45 -2.22 -7.69
N THR A 169 17.73 -2.48 -7.75
CA THR A 169 18.32 -3.14 -8.89
C THR A 169 17.87 -4.60 -8.83
N LYS A 170 16.63 -4.89 -9.29
CA LYS A 170 16.29 -6.27 -9.68
C LYS A 170 17.28 -6.62 -10.77
N GLY A 171 18.29 -7.43 -10.44
CA GLY A 171 19.30 -7.88 -11.39
C GLY A 171 18.59 -8.55 -12.58
N ASN A 172 18.76 -7.95 -13.76
CA ASN A 172 18.62 -8.68 -15.01
C ASN A 172 19.71 -9.76 -15.00
N SER A 173 19.31 -10.98 -14.80
CA SER A 173 20.12 -12.18 -15.10
C SER A 173 19.19 -13.21 -15.70
#